data_1d3a9c531fd5a3684e8b6ae949f349c5
#
_entry.id   1d3a9c531fd5a3684e8b6ae949f349c5
#
_cell.length_a   1.000
_cell.length_b   1.000
_cell.length_c   1.000
_cell.angle_alpha   90.00
_cell.angle_beta   90.00
_cell.angle_gamma   90.00
#
_symmetry.space_group_name_H-M   'P 1'
#
loop_
_entity.id
_entity.type
_entity.pdbx_description
1 polymer ?
#
loop_
_entity_poly.entity_id
_entity_poly.type
_entity_poly.pdbx_seq_one_letter_code
_entity_poly.pdbx_strand_id
1 'polypeptide(L)' 'MIRVVLVDDHVVVRSGFAQLLSLEDDLEVIGQYSSAAQAWSALICDDINVAVIDIAMPDENGLSLVKRLRAQKPQFR' A
#
# COMPACT_ATOMS: atom_id res chain seq x y z
N MET A 1 16.21 -3.92 -3.97
CA MET A 1 15.05 -4.42 -3.19
C MET A 1 13.83 -3.59 -3.54
N ILE A 2 12.77 -4.24 -3.94
CA ILE A 2 11.51 -3.55 -4.26
C ILE A 2 10.75 -3.33 -2.95
N ARG A 3 10.47 -2.09 -2.63
CA ARG A 3 9.82 -1.71 -1.38
C ARG A 3 8.31 -1.60 -1.60
N VAL A 4 7.55 -2.37 -0.83
CA VAL A 4 6.11 -2.56 -1.00
C VAL A 4 5.35 -2.09 0.24
N VAL A 5 4.25 -1.37 0.03
CA VAL A 5 3.31 -1.01 1.08
C VAL A 5 1.97 -1.68 0.77
N LEU A 6 1.34 -2.24 1.80
CA LEU A 6 0.03 -2.88 1.68
C LEU A 6 -1.03 -2.04 2.41
N VAL A 7 -2.14 -1.78 1.74
CA VAL A 7 -3.26 -1.02 2.30
C VAL A 7 -4.53 -1.83 2.10
N ASP A 8 -5.03 -2.44 3.18
CA ASP A 8 -6.21 -3.31 3.14
C ASP A 8 -6.77 -3.41 4.56
N ASP A 9 -8.07 -3.23 4.72
CA ASP A 9 -8.72 -3.32 6.02
C ASP A 9 -8.97 -4.76 6.48
N HIS A 10 -8.72 -5.75 5.62
CA HIS A 10 -8.88 -7.16 5.95
C HIS A 10 -7.57 -7.71 6.52
N VAL A 11 -7.48 -7.80 7.85
CA VAL A 11 -6.23 -8.14 8.54
C VAL A 11 -5.66 -9.47 8.06
N VAL A 12 -6.52 -10.49 7.92
CA VAL A 12 -6.06 -11.84 7.52
C VAL A 12 -5.54 -11.84 6.09
N VAL A 13 -6.27 -11.21 5.19
CA VAL A 13 -5.86 -11.12 3.78
C VAL A 13 -4.54 -10.35 3.66
N ARG A 14 -4.46 -9.21 4.33
CA ARG A 14 -3.26 -8.37 4.29
C ARG A 14 -2.04 -9.10 4.84
N SER A 15 -2.20 -9.78 5.98
CA SER A 15 -1.12 -10.55 6.59
C SER A 15 -0.67 -11.70 5.69
N GLY A 16 -1.62 -12.37 5.04
CA GLY A 16 -1.31 -13.44 4.09
C GLY A 16 -0.50 -12.93 2.92
N PHE A 17 -0.88 -11.79 2.34
CA PHE A 17 -0.12 -11.15 1.27
C PHE A 17 1.29 -10.79 1.72
N ALA A 18 1.41 -10.21 2.92
CA ALA A 18 2.72 -9.84 3.45
C ALA A 18 3.63 -11.05 3.57
N GLN A 19 3.10 -12.18 4.05
CA GLN A 19 3.87 -13.41 4.17
C GLN A 19 4.30 -13.94 2.80
N LEU A 20 3.40 -13.95 1.83
CA LEU A 20 3.72 -14.42 0.49
C LEU A 20 4.80 -13.56 -0.17
N LEU A 21 4.68 -12.24 -0.04
CA LEU A 21 5.65 -11.33 -0.62
C LEU A 21 7.01 -11.44 0.07
N SER A 22 7.04 -11.74 1.37
CA SER A 22 8.29 -11.87 2.10
C SER A 22 9.09 -13.11 1.72
N LEU A 23 8.49 -14.07 1.00
CA LEU A 23 9.22 -15.22 0.48
C LEU A 23 10.10 -14.88 -0.72
N GLU A 24 9.86 -13.73 -1.35
CA GLU A 24 10.66 -13.29 -2.48
C GLU A 24 11.85 -12.48 -1.98
N ASP A 25 13.05 -12.84 -2.45
CA ASP A 25 14.30 -12.23 -1.98
C ASP A 25 14.44 -10.76 -2.38
N ASP A 26 13.77 -10.36 -3.47
CA ASP A 26 13.91 -9.01 -4.02
C ASP A 26 12.75 -8.08 -3.62
N LEU A 27 11.84 -8.54 -2.76
CA LEU A 27 10.72 -7.75 -2.27
C LEU A 27 10.83 -7.53 -0.77
N GLU A 28 10.44 -6.33 -0.33
CA GLU A 28 10.41 -5.98 1.08
C GLU A 28 9.10 -5.26 1.40
N VAL A 29 8.29 -5.82 2.28
CA VAL A 29 7.08 -5.16 2.75
C VAL A 29 7.48 -4.22 3.88
N ILE A 30 7.47 -2.91 3.61
CA ILE A 30 7.94 -1.90 4.57
C ILE A 30 6.82 -1.33 5.41
N GLY A 31 5.56 -1.59 5.07
CA GLY A 31 4.45 -1.12 5.87
C GLY A 31 3.15 -1.80 5.50
N GLN A 32 2.27 -1.93 6.49
CA GLN A 32 0.93 -2.48 6.34
C GLN A 32 -0.04 -1.55 7.05
N TYR A 33 -1.09 -1.14 6.36
CA TYR A 33 -2.05 -0.18 6.89
C TYR A 33 -3.47 -0.68 6.63
N SER A 34 -4.39 -0.37 7.54
CA SER A 34 -5.76 -0.84 7.46
C SER A 34 -6.72 0.19 6.88
N SER A 35 -6.26 1.39 6.59
CA SER A 35 -7.10 2.44 6.02
C SER A 35 -6.27 3.40 5.18
N ALA A 36 -6.96 4.15 4.31
CA ALA A 36 -6.32 5.18 3.51
C ALA A 36 -5.70 6.27 4.39
N ALA A 37 -6.41 6.67 5.45
CA ALA A 37 -5.94 7.70 6.36
C ALA A 37 -4.63 7.29 7.05
N GLN A 38 -4.54 6.05 7.50
CA GLN A 38 -3.33 5.55 8.16
C GLN A 38 -2.16 5.45 7.19
N ALA A 39 -2.44 5.09 5.95
CA ALA A 39 -1.41 4.86 4.95
C ALA A 39 -0.87 6.16 4.33
N TRP A 40 -1.62 7.24 4.38
CA TRP A 40 -1.34 8.44 3.60
C TRP A 40 0.06 9.00 3.83
N SER A 41 0.47 9.16 5.10
CA SER A 41 1.78 9.69 5.43
C SER A 41 2.91 8.84 4.85
N ALA A 42 2.78 7.52 4.95
CA ALA A 42 3.77 6.60 4.41
C ALA A 42 3.80 6.67 2.89
N LEU A 43 2.62 6.73 2.26
CA LEU A 43 2.53 6.74 0.79
C LEU A 43 3.17 7.99 0.17
N ILE A 44 3.02 9.14 0.80
CA ILE A 44 3.55 10.39 0.23
C ILE A 44 4.97 10.71 0.64
N CYS A 45 5.45 10.17 1.76
CA CYS A 45 6.77 10.51 2.32
C CYS A 45 7.80 9.42 2.13
N ASP A 46 7.39 8.16 2.14
CA ASP A 46 8.32 7.04 2.09
C ASP A 46 8.79 6.78 0.66
N ASP A 47 10.00 6.25 0.57
CA ASP A 47 10.57 5.82 -0.70
C ASP A 47 10.07 4.42 -1.01
N ILE A 48 8.91 4.33 -1.63
CA ILE A 48 8.28 3.07 -1.98
C ILE A 48 8.21 2.89 -3.49
N ASN A 49 8.25 1.63 -3.92
CA ASN A 49 8.20 1.28 -5.35
C ASN A 49 6.80 0.82 -5.76
N VAL A 50 6.11 0.12 -4.88
CA VAL A 50 4.80 -0.48 -5.17
C VAL A 50 3.88 -0.30 -3.97
N ALA A 51 2.64 0.09 -4.24
CA ALA A 51 1.58 0.10 -3.23
C ALA A 51 0.46 -0.82 -3.71
N VAL A 52 0.09 -1.79 -2.89
CA VAL A 52 -1.04 -2.69 -3.16
C VAL A 52 -2.20 -2.19 -2.31
N ILE A 53 -3.25 -1.71 -2.96
CA ILE A 53 -4.34 -0.99 -2.31
C ILE A 53 -5.66 -1.69 -2.61
N ASP A 54 -6.39 -2.07 -1.56
CA ASP A 54 -7.74 -2.61 -1.68
C ASP A 54 -8.71 -1.52 -2.14
N ILE A 55 -9.59 -1.87 -3.07
CA ILE A 55 -10.59 -0.95 -3.60
C ILE A 55 -11.65 -0.64 -2.55
N ALA A 56 -12.11 -1.65 -1.81
CA ALA A 56 -13.25 -1.53 -0.90
C ALA A 56 -12.80 -1.32 0.55
N MET A 57 -12.37 -0.11 0.87
CA MET A 57 -12.02 0.26 2.25
C MET A 57 -13.12 1.13 2.86
N PRO A 58 -13.32 1.06 4.21
CA PRO A 58 -14.43 1.80 4.82
C PRO A 58 -14.28 3.31 4.80
N ASP A 59 -13.05 3.84 4.85
CA ASP A 59 -12.85 5.30 4.93
C ASP A 59 -12.72 5.95 3.55
N GLU A 60 -12.24 5.21 2.57
CA GLU A 60 -12.05 5.77 1.23
C GLU A 60 -11.95 4.64 0.21
N ASN A 61 -12.56 4.83 -0.95
CA ASN A 61 -12.41 3.91 -2.07
C ASN A 61 -10.94 3.90 -2.53
N GLY A 62 -10.38 2.70 -2.76
CA GLY A 62 -8.99 2.56 -3.16
C GLY A 62 -8.65 3.29 -4.45
N LEU A 63 -9.59 3.40 -5.39
CA LEU A 63 -9.36 4.16 -6.62
C LEU A 63 -9.22 5.65 -6.35
N SER A 64 -10.00 6.18 -5.41
CA SER A 64 -9.85 7.58 -4.98
C SER A 64 -8.49 7.82 -4.36
N LEU A 65 -8.04 6.89 -3.53
CA LEU A 65 -6.72 6.99 -2.90
C LEU A 65 -5.61 6.99 -3.96
N VAL A 66 -5.71 6.12 -4.96
CA VAL A 66 -4.74 6.06 -6.05
C VAL A 66 -4.69 7.40 -6.80
N LYS A 67 -5.84 7.99 -7.08
CA LYS A 67 -5.90 9.27 -7.77
C LYS A 67 -5.22 10.38 -6.97
N ARG A 68 -5.50 10.45 -5.66
CA ARG A 68 -4.85 11.43 -4.79
C ARG A 68 -3.34 11.22 -4.73
N LEU A 69 -2.92 9.97 -4.61
CA LEU A 69 -1.51 9.64 -4.53
C LEU A 69 -0.78 10.03 -5.82
N ARG A 70 -1.37 9.73 -6.97
CA ARG A 70 -0.76 10.07 -8.25
C ARG A 70 -0.69 11.58 -8.47
N ALA A 71 -1.62 12.35 -7.90
CA ALA A 71 -1.55 13.80 -7.96
C ALA A 71 -0.36 14.34 -7.16
N GLN A 72 -0.04 13.71 -6.02
CA GLN A 72 1.08 14.10 -5.18
C GLN A 72 2.41 13.54 -5.68
N LYS A 73 2.39 12.32 -6.23
CA LYS A 73 3.58 11.61 -6.69
C LYS A 73 3.32 11.10 -8.11
N PRO A 74 3.45 11.94 -9.13
CA PRO A 74 3.16 11.55 -10.51
C PRO A 74 4.01 10.40 -11.03
N GLN A 75 5.14 10.10 -10.38
CA GLN A 75 6.01 8.99 -10.74
C GLN A 75 5.38 7.62 -10.45
N PHE A 76 4.35 7.54 -9.61
CA PHE A 76 3.60 6.31 -9.40
C PHE A 76 2.74 5.99 -10.61
N ARG A 77 2.74 4.72 -10.96
CA ARG A 77 1.98 4.24 -12.12
C ARG A 77 1.01 3.14 -11.77
#